data_cf8f6640296e8cd6b17cf6987f8eb19d
#
_entry.id   cf8f6640296e8cd6b17cf6987f8eb19d
#
_cell.length_a   1.000
_cell.length_b   1.000
_cell.length_c   1.000
_cell.angle_alpha   90.00
_cell.angle_beta   90.00
_cell.angle_gamma   90.00
#
_symmetry.space_group_name_H-M   'P 1'
#
loop_
_entity.id
_entity.type
_entity.pdbx_description
1 polymer ?
#
loop_
_entity_poly.entity_id
_entity_poly.type
_entity_poly.pdbx_seq_one_letter_code
_entity_poly.pdbx_strand_id
1 'polypeptide(L)'
;MTNEAVALSEAVRAGGTAPVRVLVAEQIGQSGLELLRERFDVELAVDWSRERLAERIGDYDAILIRSATKLDAALIARAARLRAVGRAGVGVDNVDVAAATKRGIVVANAPQSNVITAAEHTMALLLALARHIPQANASLTAGRWERSKFSGVELYEKTLGILGFGRIGQLVAGRARAFGMHVVAFDPYVGVERYRDLGVEKAASSEDVYAVADFLTLHLPKTPDTKGWLDASALAKCKDGVRILNVARGPLVVDEDLKAALDSGKVAGAALDVFRSEPLTDHPLFSYPNVIMTPHLGASTAEATDRAGYQAAEQVIAALTGGVVTSAVNLLAIPPEDMELLGPFVPLCRALGRIAIELLHGSSVDRVETEFLGRIAERDTRLLSIEALLGVLRGHTEEDVNEVNAPAIAAERGIDRSEAKHTAARDFTDLIRVTVTRGEERARVAGTLIGRQNRPHLLEAWGQRFDVQLEDHITLFRYRDVPGMIGRVGTSFGRHGVNIVSAAVGRQPNEEDADLGRLAAMAITTDAAVPHAVIDEIVASDGFEAGRTVSL
;
A
#
# COMPACT_ATOMS: atom_id res chain seq x y z
N MET A 1 7.30 0.48 -32.26
CA MET A 1 7.66 -0.63 -31.35
C MET A 1 9.16 -0.85 -31.53
N THR A 2 9.95 -0.43 -30.59
CA THR A 2 11.42 -0.38 -30.69
C THR A 2 12.03 -1.74 -30.32
N ASN A 3 13.10 -2.12 -31.01
CA ASN A 3 13.85 -3.38 -30.84
C ASN A 3 14.32 -3.68 -29.40
N GLU A 4 14.30 -2.71 -28.49
CA GLU A 4 14.67 -2.89 -27.08
C GLU A 4 13.63 -3.68 -26.28
N ALA A 5 12.33 -3.55 -26.59
CA ALA A 5 11.28 -4.31 -25.91
C ALA A 5 11.32 -5.83 -26.26
N VAL A 6 11.79 -6.16 -27.45
CA VAL A 6 11.98 -7.55 -27.89
C VAL A 6 13.24 -8.16 -27.24
N ALA A 7 14.31 -7.37 -27.10
CA ALA A 7 15.56 -7.82 -26.46
C ALA A 7 15.41 -8.10 -24.94
N LEU A 8 14.59 -7.28 -24.23
CA LEU A 8 14.26 -7.53 -22.82
C LEU A 8 13.42 -8.80 -22.64
N SER A 9 12.52 -9.10 -23.58
CA SER A 9 11.72 -10.34 -23.58
C SER A 9 12.58 -11.60 -23.81
N GLU A 10 13.65 -11.51 -24.58
CA GLU A 10 14.57 -12.62 -24.83
C GLU A 10 15.61 -12.81 -23.70
N ALA A 11 16.06 -11.72 -23.05
CA ALA A 11 16.96 -11.80 -21.91
C ALA A 11 16.31 -12.43 -20.66
N VAL A 12 15.00 -12.18 -20.45
CA VAL A 12 14.22 -12.82 -19.36
C VAL A 12 14.00 -14.33 -19.64
N ARG A 13 14.02 -14.76 -20.90
CA ARG A 13 13.92 -16.20 -21.29
C ARG A 13 15.24 -16.97 -21.18
N ALA A 14 16.37 -16.30 -21.13
CA ALA A 14 17.70 -16.94 -21.14
C ALA A 14 18.28 -17.25 -19.75
N GLY A 15 17.71 -16.70 -18.66
CA GLY A 15 18.05 -17.09 -17.29
C GLY A 15 17.06 -18.12 -16.79
N GLY A 16 17.48 -19.35 -16.51
CA GLY A 16 16.68 -20.55 -16.18
C GLY A 16 15.80 -20.47 -14.92
N THR A 17 15.02 -19.44 -14.75
CA THR A 17 13.95 -19.32 -13.76
C THR A 17 12.63 -19.79 -14.38
N ALA A 18 11.88 -20.62 -13.65
CA ALA A 18 10.56 -21.09 -14.07
C ALA A 18 9.68 -19.87 -14.45
N PRO A 19 8.84 -19.98 -15.49
CA PRO A 19 7.99 -18.86 -15.91
C PRO A 19 7.11 -18.38 -14.77
N VAL A 20 6.99 -17.06 -14.64
CA VAL A 20 6.08 -16.42 -13.67
C VAL A 20 4.64 -16.77 -14.02
N ARG A 21 3.92 -17.37 -13.07
CA ARG A 21 2.55 -17.86 -13.27
C ARG A 21 1.53 -17.01 -12.53
N VAL A 22 0.49 -16.61 -13.23
CA VAL A 22 -0.60 -15.78 -12.70
C VAL A 22 -1.92 -16.53 -12.80
N LEU A 23 -2.63 -16.65 -11.68
CA LEU A 23 -3.96 -17.24 -11.62
C LEU A 23 -5.03 -16.14 -11.69
N VAL A 24 -5.99 -16.27 -12.59
CA VAL A 24 -7.18 -15.42 -12.63
C VAL A 24 -8.37 -16.26 -12.16
N ALA A 25 -8.77 -16.05 -10.89
CA ALA A 25 -9.75 -16.91 -10.22
C ALA A 25 -11.21 -16.50 -10.47
N GLU A 26 -11.45 -15.32 -11.01
CA GLU A 26 -12.78 -14.83 -11.38
C GLU A 26 -12.72 -14.14 -12.74
N GLN A 27 -13.87 -14.02 -13.39
CA GLN A 27 -13.94 -13.31 -14.69
C GLN A 27 -13.61 -11.84 -14.52
N ILE A 28 -12.57 -11.38 -15.20
CA ILE A 28 -12.16 -9.98 -15.34
C ILE A 28 -12.40 -9.51 -16.78
N GLY A 29 -12.26 -8.21 -17.01
CA GLY A 29 -12.34 -7.67 -18.38
C GLY A 29 -11.23 -8.18 -19.28
N GLN A 30 -11.51 -8.21 -20.58
CA GLN A 30 -10.60 -8.75 -21.58
C GLN A 30 -9.28 -7.98 -21.65
N SER A 31 -9.32 -6.64 -21.49
CA SER A 31 -8.14 -5.78 -21.53
C SER A 31 -7.10 -6.13 -20.47
N GLY A 32 -7.53 -6.42 -19.22
CA GLY A 32 -6.64 -6.85 -18.15
C GLY A 32 -6.04 -8.25 -18.38
N LEU A 33 -6.83 -9.15 -18.96
CA LEU A 33 -6.37 -10.49 -19.28
C LEU A 33 -5.30 -10.50 -20.39
N GLU A 34 -5.51 -9.70 -21.45
CA GLU A 34 -4.55 -9.53 -22.53
C GLU A 34 -3.24 -8.94 -22.01
N LEU A 35 -3.32 -7.90 -21.19
CA LEU A 35 -2.16 -7.24 -20.60
C LEU A 35 -1.29 -8.22 -19.76
N LEU A 36 -1.92 -9.13 -19.00
CA LEU A 36 -1.20 -10.15 -18.23
C LEU A 36 -0.55 -11.20 -19.15
N ARG A 37 -1.26 -11.67 -20.18
CA ARG A 37 -0.78 -12.70 -21.13
C ARG A 37 0.40 -12.25 -21.99
N GLU A 38 0.56 -10.95 -22.19
CA GLU A 38 1.73 -10.41 -22.87
C GLU A 38 3.04 -10.68 -22.11
N ARG A 39 2.97 -10.93 -20.79
CA ARG A 39 4.14 -10.98 -19.90
C ARG A 39 4.30 -12.27 -19.11
N PHE A 40 3.20 -12.98 -18.84
CA PHE A 40 3.17 -14.09 -17.89
C PHE A 40 2.40 -15.29 -18.44
N ASP A 41 2.65 -16.46 -17.83
CA ASP A 41 1.80 -17.65 -17.99
C ASP A 41 0.53 -17.48 -17.17
N VAL A 42 -0.62 -17.31 -17.84
CA VAL A 42 -1.91 -16.97 -17.21
C VAL A 42 -2.86 -18.15 -17.30
N GLU A 43 -3.26 -18.67 -16.14
CA GLU A 43 -4.30 -19.70 -16.01
C GLU A 43 -5.62 -19.09 -15.56
N LEU A 44 -6.71 -19.43 -16.26
CA LEU A 44 -8.07 -19.05 -15.90
C LEU A 44 -8.69 -20.14 -15.03
N ALA A 45 -9.18 -19.76 -13.86
CA ALA A 45 -9.73 -20.67 -12.86
C ALA A 45 -11.15 -20.25 -12.41
N VAL A 46 -11.94 -19.68 -13.31
CA VAL A 46 -13.27 -19.07 -13.03
C VAL A 46 -14.24 -20.07 -12.39
N ASP A 47 -14.13 -21.36 -12.73
CA ASP A 47 -15.04 -22.40 -12.25
C ASP A 47 -14.39 -23.28 -11.15
N TRP A 48 -13.29 -22.86 -10.55
CA TRP A 48 -12.64 -23.66 -9.52
C TRP A 48 -13.41 -23.58 -8.21
N SER A 49 -13.60 -24.78 -7.58
CA SER A 49 -14.06 -24.82 -6.20
C SER A 49 -12.98 -24.28 -5.25
N ARG A 50 -13.39 -23.94 -4.03
CA ARG A 50 -12.45 -23.50 -2.98
C ARG A 50 -11.39 -24.57 -2.68
N GLU A 51 -11.76 -25.84 -2.69
CA GLU A 51 -10.86 -26.97 -2.45
C GLU A 51 -9.77 -27.04 -3.52
N ARG A 52 -10.17 -26.94 -4.80
CA ARG A 52 -9.24 -26.94 -5.92
C ARG A 52 -8.32 -25.73 -5.89
N LEU A 53 -8.85 -24.57 -5.54
CA LEU A 53 -8.02 -23.36 -5.34
C LEU A 53 -6.99 -23.59 -4.24
N ALA A 54 -7.40 -24.19 -3.10
CA ALA A 54 -6.51 -24.46 -1.97
C ALA A 54 -5.41 -25.50 -2.28
N GLU A 55 -5.66 -26.41 -3.21
CA GLU A 55 -4.68 -27.38 -3.68
C GLU A 55 -3.64 -26.76 -4.64
N ARG A 56 -4.05 -25.79 -5.44
CA ARG A 56 -3.26 -25.28 -6.55
C ARG A 56 -2.66 -23.89 -6.34
N ILE A 57 -3.14 -23.09 -5.37
CA ILE A 57 -2.72 -21.70 -5.19
C ILE A 57 -1.20 -21.56 -4.95
N GLY A 58 -0.55 -22.58 -4.41
CA GLY A 58 0.90 -22.61 -4.18
C GLY A 58 1.75 -22.65 -5.46
N ASP A 59 1.13 -22.93 -6.62
CA ASP A 59 1.82 -23.03 -7.92
C ASP A 59 2.00 -21.66 -8.59
N TYR A 60 1.39 -20.58 -8.06
CA TYR A 60 1.30 -19.28 -8.71
C TYR A 60 2.04 -18.19 -7.95
N ASP A 61 2.62 -17.26 -8.69
CA ASP A 61 3.34 -16.09 -8.18
C ASP A 61 2.39 -14.91 -7.89
N ALA A 62 1.24 -14.85 -8.59
CA ALA A 62 0.18 -13.89 -8.31
C ALA A 62 -1.21 -14.47 -8.56
N ILE A 63 -2.22 -13.85 -7.92
CA ILE A 63 -3.63 -14.16 -8.15
C ILE A 63 -4.42 -12.88 -8.38
N LEU A 64 -5.32 -12.91 -9.37
CA LEU A 64 -6.34 -11.88 -9.56
C LEU A 64 -7.71 -12.44 -9.16
N ILE A 65 -8.41 -11.66 -8.33
CA ILE A 65 -9.74 -11.99 -7.80
C ILE A 65 -10.69 -10.80 -7.93
N ARG A 66 -11.98 -11.07 -7.76
CA ARG A 66 -13.02 -10.05 -7.52
C ARG A 66 -13.63 -10.24 -6.13
N SER A 67 -14.95 -10.25 -6.03
CA SER A 67 -15.66 -10.30 -4.75
C SER A 67 -16.06 -11.71 -4.30
N ALA A 68 -16.16 -12.68 -5.22
CA ALA A 68 -16.62 -14.03 -4.91
C ALA A 68 -15.53 -14.89 -4.27
N THR A 69 -14.27 -14.69 -4.64
CA THR A 69 -13.14 -15.44 -4.08
C THR A 69 -12.69 -14.83 -2.76
N LYS A 70 -12.75 -15.62 -1.68
CA LYS A 70 -12.26 -15.21 -0.36
C LYS A 70 -10.85 -15.76 -0.12
N LEU A 71 -9.87 -14.87 0.03
CA LEU A 71 -8.48 -15.19 0.41
C LEU A 71 -8.31 -14.97 1.92
N ASP A 72 -8.69 -15.96 2.71
CA ASP A 72 -8.47 -15.95 4.16
C ASP A 72 -7.03 -16.42 4.53
N ALA A 73 -6.68 -16.31 5.81
CA ALA A 73 -5.37 -16.69 6.32
C ALA A 73 -4.99 -18.14 5.99
N ALA A 74 -5.96 -19.07 6.01
CA ALA A 74 -5.72 -20.48 5.72
C ALA A 74 -5.35 -20.72 4.25
N LEU A 75 -5.98 -20.00 3.33
CA LEU A 75 -5.68 -20.10 1.90
C LEU A 75 -4.36 -19.39 1.57
N ILE A 76 -4.11 -18.23 2.15
CA ILE A 76 -2.85 -17.49 2.04
C ILE A 76 -1.68 -18.33 2.55
N ALA A 77 -1.84 -19.06 3.65
CA ALA A 77 -0.79 -19.94 4.19
C ALA A 77 -0.35 -21.04 3.21
N ARG A 78 -1.23 -21.51 2.32
CA ARG A 78 -0.95 -22.52 1.30
C ARG A 78 -0.26 -21.96 0.05
N ALA A 79 -0.34 -20.65 -0.15
CA ALA A 79 0.15 -19.97 -1.35
C ALA A 79 1.67 -19.76 -1.29
N ALA A 80 2.47 -20.82 -1.36
CA ALA A 80 3.90 -20.79 -1.09
C ALA A 80 4.70 -19.80 -1.96
N ARG A 81 4.32 -19.65 -3.23
CA ARG A 81 5.00 -18.79 -4.22
C ARG A 81 4.37 -17.41 -4.36
N LEU A 82 3.22 -17.15 -3.72
CA LEU A 82 2.43 -15.94 -3.97
C LEU A 82 3.18 -14.69 -3.50
N ARG A 83 3.34 -13.74 -4.39
CA ARG A 83 3.98 -12.44 -4.18
C ARG A 83 3.01 -11.27 -4.31
N ALA A 84 1.93 -11.45 -5.08
CA ALA A 84 0.95 -10.39 -5.31
C ALA A 84 -0.49 -10.92 -5.40
N VAL A 85 -1.42 -10.13 -4.85
CA VAL A 85 -2.87 -10.27 -5.00
C VAL A 85 -3.40 -9.02 -5.69
N GLY A 86 -3.99 -9.17 -6.87
CA GLY A 86 -4.72 -8.13 -7.57
C GLY A 86 -6.23 -8.28 -7.31
N ARG A 87 -6.83 -7.37 -6.58
CA ARG A 87 -8.28 -7.34 -6.40
C ARG A 87 -8.91 -6.41 -7.44
N ALA A 88 -9.55 -6.97 -8.47
CA ALA A 88 -10.26 -6.21 -9.49
C ALA A 88 -11.55 -5.57 -8.92
N GLY A 89 -11.38 -4.44 -8.26
CA GLY A 89 -12.40 -3.62 -7.61
C GLY A 89 -11.85 -2.81 -6.44
N VAL A 90 -12.68 -2.03 -5.75
CA VAL A 90 -12.24 -1.04 -4.74
C VAL A 90 -12.03 -1.66 -3.37
N GLY A 91 -13.00 -2.40 -2.83
CA GLY A 91 -12.90 -2.99 -1.50
C GLY A 91 -12.02 -4.24 -1.50
N VAL A 92 -11.35 -4.51 -0.39
CA VAL A 92 -10.53 -5.71 -0.16
C VAL A 92 -11.05 -6.56 0.99
N ASP A 93 -12.32 -6.41 1.33
CA ASP A 93 -12.97 -7.08 2.48
C ASP A 93 -12.91 -8.62 2.40
N ASN A 94 -12.71 -9.18 1.21
CA ASN A 94 -12.56 -10.60 0.95
C ASN A 94 -11.11 -11.10 0.97
N VAL A 95 -10.14 -10.25 1.31
CA VAL A 95 -8.72 -10.60 1.47
C VAL A 95 -8.28 -10.38 2.92
N ASP A 96 -7.67 -11.37 3.53
CA ASP A 96 -6.97 -11.18 4.81
C ASP A 96 -5.64 -10.46 4.57
N VAL A 97 -5.74 -9.12 4.57
CA VAL A 97 -4.60 -8.23 4.32
C VAL A 97 -3.50 -8.41 5.36
N ALA A 98 -3.85 -8.69 6.62
CA ALA A 98 -2.87 -8.89 7.69
C ALA A 98 -2.05 -10.18 7.45
N ALA A 99 -2.71 -11.28 7.09
CA ALA A 99 -2.04 -12.53 6.75
C ALA A 99 -1.17 -12.40 5.49
N ALA A 100 -1.65 -11.66 4.47
CA ALA A 100 -0.86 -11.38 3.26
C ALA A 100 0.40 -10.55 3.59
N THR A 101 0.25 -9.51 4.42
CA THR A 101 1.34 -8.63 4.87
C THR A 101 2.41 -9.42 5.61
N LYS A 102 2.01 -10.28 6.56
CA LYS A 102 2.94 -11.14 7.32
C LYS A 102 3.79 -12.01 6.40
N ARG A 103 3.25 -12.46 5.27
CA ARG A 103 3.96 -13.24 4.26
C ARG A 103 4.65 -12.42 3.17
N GLY A 104 4.66 -11.10 3.29
CA GLY A 104 5.26 -10.23 2.30
C GLY A 104 4.53 -10.17 0.96
N ILE A 105 3.24 -10.56 0.93
CA ILE A 105 2.43 -10.55 -0.28
C ILE A 105 1.82 -9.16 -0.48
N VAL A 106 2.10 -8.54 -1.62
CA VAL A 106 1.49 -7.26 -2.00
C VAL A 106 0.01 -7.47 -2.28
N VAL A 107 -0.85 -6.67 -1.65
CA VAL A 107 -2.29 -6.63 -1.97
C VAL A 107 -2.60 -5.30 -2.62
N ALA A 108 -3.00 -5.34 -3.88
CA ALA A 108 -3.38 -4.15 -4.64
C ALA A 108 -4.83 -4.23 -5.12
N ASN A 109 -5.47 -3.08 -5.23
CA ASN A 109 -6.86 -2.97 -5.67
C ASN A 109 -7.00 -2.04 -6.90
N ALA A 110 -8.23 -1.81 -7.34
CA ALA A 110 -8.58 -0.92 -8.44
C ALA A 110 -9.49 0.23 -7.96
N PRO A 111 -8.94 1.26 -7.27
CA PRO A 111 -9.73 2.23 -6.49
C PRO A 111 -10.51 3.24 -7.35
N GLN A 112 -10.28 3.27 -8.65
CA GLN A 112 -10.97 4.20 -9.57
C GLN A 112 -11.92 3.51 -10.53
N SER A 113 -11.97 2.18 -10.53
CA SER A 113 -12.64 1.38 -11.56
C SER A 113 -14.16 1.57 -11.61
N ASN A 114 -14.82 1.74 -10.46
CA ASN A 114 -16.27 1.78 -10.35
C ASN A 114 -16.85 3.12 -9.87
N VAL A 115 -16.05 4.18 -9.78
CA VAL A 115 -16.50 5.47 -9.22
C VAL A 115 -17.71 6.03 -9.97
N ILE A 116 -17.69 5.99 -11.29
CA ILE A 116 -18.80 6.44 -12.14
C ILE A 116 -20.01 5.53 -11.97
N THR A 117 -19.81 4.22 -12.04
CA THR A 117 -20.85 3.20 -11.99
C THR A 117 -21.61 3.24 -10.66
N ALA A 118 -20.89 3.35 -9.54
CA ALA A 118 -21.52 3.47 -8.22
C ALA A 118 -22.33 4.76 -8.07
N ALA A 119 -21.84 5.87 -8.62
CA ALA A 119 -22.59 7.13 -8.62
C ALA A 119 -23.87 7.03 -9.47
N GLU A 120 -23.82 6.38 -10.61
CA GLU A 120 -24.98 6.16 -11.49
C GLU A 120 -25.98 5.19 -10.86
N HIS A 121 -25.52 4.13 -10.23
CA HIS A 121 -26.39 3.20 -9.50
C HIS A 121 -27.07 3.88 -8.32
N THR A 122 -26.38 4.74 -7.58
CA THR A 122 -26.97 5.57 -6.52
C THR A 122 -28.10 6.44 -7.06
N MET A 123 -27.89 7.12 -8.19
CA MET A 123 -28.93 7.95 -8.82
C MET A 123 -30.11 7.12 -9.33
N ALA A 124 -29.85 5.93 -9.91
CA ALA A 124 -30.89 5.01 -10.35
C ALA A 124 -31.78 4.57 -9.18
N LEU A 125 -31.16 4.19 -8.06
CA LEU A 125 -31.88 3.81 -6.84
C LEU A 125 -32.64 4.99 -6.21
N LEU A 126 -32.05 6.21 -6.21
CA LEU A 126 -32.71 7.42 -5.74
C LEU A 126 -34.00 7.70 -6.53
N LEU A 127 -33.92 7.66 -7.85
CA LEU A 127 -35.07 7.86 -8.75
C LEU A 127 -36.12 6.74 -8.58
N ALA A 128 -35.67 5.48 -8.49
CA ALA A 128 -36.54 4.34 -8.28
C ALA A 128 -37.28 4.43 -6.94
N LEU A 129 -36.59 4.84 -5.87
CA LEU A 129 -37.17 5.05 -4.55
C LEU A 129 -38.17 6.21 -4.52
N ALA A 130 -37.82 7.36 -5.15
CA ALA A 130 -38.71 8.51 -5.24
C ALA A 130 -40.01 8.23 -5.98
N ARG A 131 -40.00 7.31 -6.95
CA ARG A 131 -41.10 7.06 -7.87
C ARG A 131 -41.70 5.65 -7.78
N HIS A 132 -41.31 4.82 -6.80
CA HIS A 132 -41.78 3.44 -6.60
C HIS A 132 -41.68 2.55 -7.82
N ILE A 133 -40.61 2.71 -8.64
CA ILE A 133 -40.50 2.06 -9.96
C ILE A 133 -40.59 0.54 -9.89
N PRO A 134 -39.81 -0.18 -9.05
CA PRO A 134 -39.86 -1.64 -8.98
C PRO A 134 -41.24 -2.17 -8.56
N GLN A 135 -41.88 -1.53 -7.59
CA GLN A 135 -43.19 -1.92 -7.04
C GLN A 135 -44.28 -1.68 -8.09
N ALA A 136 -44.26 -0.56 -8.76
CA ALA A 136 -45.22 -0.23 -9.83
C ALA A 136 -45.10 -1.21 -11.00
N ASN A 137 -43.85 -1.54 -11.40
CA ASN A 137 -43.62 -2.55 -12.43
C ASN A 137 -44.14 -3.93 -12.01
N ALA A 138 -43.83 -4.38 -10.78
CA ALA A 138 -44.30 -5.67 -10.26
C ALA A 138 -45.83 -5.75 -10.18
N SER A 139 -46.53 -4.68 -9.80
CA SER A 139 -47.98 -4.59 -9.81
C SER A 139 -48.55 -4.74 -11.23
N LEU A 140 -48.03 -3.99 -12.17
CA LEU A 140 -48.52 -3.99 -13.55
C LEU A 140 -48.26 -5.34 -14.26
N THR A 141 -47.08 -5.91 -14.10
CA THR A 141 -46.75 -7.23 -14.68
C THR A 141 -47.55 -8.37 -14.07
N ALA A 142 -48.05 -8.20 -12.82
CA ALA A 142 -49.00 -9.09 -12.19
C ALA A 142 -50.46 -8.80 -12.61
N GLY A 143 -50.72 -8.01 -13.63
CA GLY A 143 -52.04 -7.71 -14.16
C GLY A 143 -52.87 -6.73 -13.33
N ARG A 144 -52.23 -5.96 -12.40
CA ARG A 144 -52.97 -5.02 -11.53
C ARG A 144 -52.67 -3.57 -11.93
N TRP A 145 -53.73 -2.78 -12.16
CA TRP A 145 -53.65 -1.36 -12.48
C TRP A 145 -53.93 -0.52 -11.22
N GLU A 146 -52.88 -0.32 -10.36
CA GLU A 146 -53.01 0.27 -9.04
C GLU A 146 -52.38 1.66 -8.94
N ARG A 147 -52.66 2.55 -9.90
CA ARG A 147 -52.01 3.87 -10.07
C ARG A 147 -51.96 4.68 -8.78
N SER A 148 -53.01 4.71 -7.98
CA SER A 148 -53.07 5.52 -6.75
C SER A 148 -52.14 5.06 -5.64
N LYS A 149 -51.66 3.80 -5.66
CA LYS A 149 -50.73 3.27 -4.65
C LYS A 149 -49.27 3.73 -4.87
N PHE A 150 -48.96 4.21 -6.07
CA PHE A 150 -47.59 4.56 -6.46
C PHE A 150 -47.39 6.05 -6.69
N SER A 151 -48.08 6.90 -5.89
CA SER A 151 -47.83 8.33 -5.85
C SER A 151 -46.46 8.57 -5.24
N GLY A 152 -45.52 9.10 -6.05
CA GLY A 152 -44.15 9.39 -5.63
C GLY A 152 -43.95 10.82 -5.22
N VAL A 153 -42.67 11.21 -5.10
CA VAL A 153 -42.20 12.58 -4.82
C VAL A 153 -41.28 13.07 -5.94
N GLU A 154 -41.25 14.37 -6.14
CA GLU A 154 -40.28 15.01 -7.03
C GLU A 154 -38.94 15.19 -6.31
N LEU A 155 -37.84 15.25 -7.06
CA LEU A 155 -36.52 15.59 -6.53
C LEU A 155 -36.27 17.09 -6.51
N TYR A 156 -36.95 17.83 -7.39
CA TYR A 156 -36.83 19.28 -7.52
C TYR A 156 -37.09 19.96 -6.18
N GLU A 157 -36.18 20.89 -5.81
CA GLU A 157 -36.20 21.62 -4.53
C GLU A 157 -36.13 20.76 -3.25
N LYS A 158 -35.84 19.46 -3.35
CA LYS A 158 -35.54 18.58 -2.21
C LYS A 158 -34.07 18.64 -1.85
N THR A 159 -33.77 18.41 -0.59
CA THR A 159 -32.40 18.36 -0.10
C THR A 159 -31.85 16.95 -0.13
N LEU A 160 -30.73 16.74 -0.85
CA LEU A 160 -29.91 15.54 -0.75
C LEU A 160 -28.81 15.77 0.27
N GLY A 161 -28.85 15.03 1.38
CA GLY A 161 -27.77 14.93 2.34
C GLY A 161 -26.76 13.87 1.91
N ILE A 162 -25.49 14.20 1.91
CA ILE A 162 -24.40 13.29 1.53
C ILE A 162 -23.44 13.12 2.71
N LEU A 163 -23.27 11.89 3.18
CA LEU A 163 -22.26 11.52 4.16
C LEU A 163 -21.08 10.82 3.45
N GLY A 164 -19.91 11.49 3.45
CA GLY A 164 -18.76 11.14 2.65
C GLY A 164 -18.75 11.86 1.30
N PHE A 165 -17.91 12.89 1.19
CA PHE A 165 -17.79 13.73 -0.01
C PHE A 165 -16.54 13.42 -0.83
N GLY A 166 -16.19 12.10 -0.87
CA GLY A 166 -15.15 11.55 -1.73
C GLY A 166 -15.55 11.54 -3.22
N ARG A 167 -14.83 10.78 -4.04
CA ARG A 167 -15.04 10.73 -5.50
C ARG A 167 -16.47 10.40 -5.90
N ILE A 168 -17.09 9.39 -5.25
CA ILE A 168 -18.48 8.98 -5.57
C ILE A 168 -19.46 10.05 -5.10
N GLY A 169 -19.35 10.52 -3.85
CA GLY A 169 -20.23 11.56 -3.30
C GLY A 169 -20.25 12.82 -4.13
N GLN A 170 -19.08 13.26 -4.65
CA GLN A 170 -18.99 14.41 -5.55
C GLN A 170 -19.70 14.20 -6.88
N LEU A 171 -19.59 13.02 -7.49
CA LEU A 171 -20.30 12.69 -8.73
C LEU A 171 -21.82 12.58 -8.53
N VAL A 172 -22.27 12.06 -7.40
CA VAL A 172 -23.69 12.02 -7.02
C VAL A 172 -24.21 13.43 -6.82
N ALA A 173 -23.46 14.28 -6.09
CA ALA A 173 -23.80 15.68 -5.88
C ALA A 173 -24.02 16.45 -7.19
N GLY A 174 -23.09 16.32 -8.14
CA GLY A 174 -23.21 16.98 -9.44
C GLY A 174 -24.48 16.55 -10.22
N ARG A 175 -24.78 15.24 -10.18
CA ARG A 175 -26.00 14.69 -10.84
C ARG A 175 -27.27 15.12 -10.12
N ALA A 176 -27.31 15.12 -8.80
CA ALA A 176 -28.46 15.55 -8.00
C ALA A 176 -28.79 17.04 -8.24
N ARG A 177 -27.76 17.88 -8.34
CA ARG A 177 -27.94 19.31 -8.68
C ARG A 177 -28.55 19.50 -10.06
N ALA A 178 -28.21 18.65 -11.02
CA ALA A 178 -28.84 18.70 -12.37
C ALA A 178 -30.34 18.34 -12.33
N PHE A 179 -30.78 17.62 -11.30
CA PHE A 179 -32.23 17.41 -11.00
C PHE A 179 -32.86 18.55 -10.19
N GLY A 180 -32.15 19.64 -9.95
CA GLY A 180 -32.66 20.78 -9.18
C GLY A 180 -32.74 20.55 -7.68
N MET A 181 -31.98 19.58 -7.16
CA MET A 181 -31.88 19.35 -5.71
C MET A 181 -30.93 20.35 -5.04
N HIS A 182 -31.22 20.70 -3.78
CA HIS A 182 -30.22 21.28 -2.89
C HIS A 182 -29.31 20.14 -2.37
N VAL A 183 -28.00 20.38 -2.34
CA VAL A 183 -27.05 19.36 -1.90
C VAL A 183 -26.25 19.88 -0.71
N VAL A 184 -26.34 19.17 0.41
CA VAL A 184 -25.59 19.42 1.65
C VAL A 184 -24.74 18.19 1.94
N ALA A 185 -23.44 18.38 2.17
CA ALA A 185 -22.56 17.22 2.37
C ALA A 185 -21.62 17.44 3.57
N PHE A 186 -21.31 16.33 4.24
CA PHE A 186 -20.35 16.27 5.33
C PHE A 186 -19.22 15.27 5.03
N ASP A 187 -17.99 15.75 5.10
CA ASP A 187 -16.77 14.93 5.08
C ASP A 187 -15.67 15.73 5.79
N PRO A 188 -15.12 15.24 6.92
CA PRO A 188 -14.09 15.95 7.67
C PRO A 188 -12.75 16.05 6.95
N TYR A 189 -12.51 15.21 5.93
CA TYR A 189 -11.25 15.12 5.20
C TYR A 189 -11.22 15.92 3.88
N VAL A 190 -12.35 16.54 3.49
CA VAL A 190 -12.45 17.29 2.24
C VAL A 190 -12.43 18.80 2.51
N GLY A 191 -11.51 19.50 1.85
CA GLY A 191 -11.35 20.96 1.97
C GLY A 191 -12.57 21.73 1.46
N VAL A 192 -12.86 22.90 2.07
CA VAL A 192 -14.03 23.75 1.76
C VAL A 192 -14.07 24.22 0.29
N GLU A 193 -12.91 24.41 -0.33
CA GLU A 193 -12.82 24.85 -1.73
C GLU A 193 -13.48 23.84 -2.67
N ARG A 194 -13.31 22.55 -2.40
CA ARG A 194 -13.91 21.50 -3.22
C ARG A 194 -15.45 21.52 -3.19
N TYR A 195 -16.04 21.88 -2.06
CA TYR A 195 -17.50 22.09 -1.96
C TYR A 195 -17.94 23.30 -2.79
N ARG A 196 -17.20 24.42 -2.73
CA ARG A 196 -17.48 25.63 -3.52
C ARG A 196 -17.42 25.37 -5.00
N ASP A 197 -16.37 24.68 -5.48
CA ASP A 197 -16.19 24.34 -6.91
C ASP A 197 -17.37 23.55 -7.46
N LEU A 198 -17.94 22.68 -6.64
CA LEU A 198 -19.08 21.84 -7.02
C LEU A 198 -20.43 22.47 -6.69
N GLY A 199 -20.45 23.66 -6.07
CA GLY A 199 -21.66 24.35 -5.64
C GLY A 199 -22.49 23.54 -4.63
N VAL A 200 -21.82 22.87 -3.69
CA VAL A 200 -22.40 22.05 -2.63
C VAL A 200 -22.21 22.77 -1.30
N GLU A 201 -23.22 22.73 -0.44
CA GLU A 201 -23.14 23.27 0.91
C GLU A 201 -22.33 22.30 1.80
N LYS A 202 -21.31 22.83 2.48
CA LYS A 202 -20.53 22.06 3.46
C LYS A 202 -21.19 22.16 4.83
N ALA A 203 -21.67 21.03 5.36
CA ALA A 203 -22.12 20.92 6.73
C ALA A 203 -20.92 20.90 7.71
N ALA A 204 -21.10 21.45 8.91
CA ALA A 204 -20.09 21.41 9.95
C ALA A 204 -20.03 20.04 10.66
N SER A 205 -21.16 19.32 10.68
CA SER A 205 -21.32 18.01 11.31
C SER A 205 -22.24 17.11 10.48
N SER A 206 -22.28 15.82 10.80
CA SER A 206 -23.26 14.88 10.23
C SER A 206 -24.69 15.23 10.69
N GLU A 207 -24.86 15.73 11.90
CA GLU A 207 -26.13 16.18 12.47
C GLU A 207 -26.77 17.29 11.63
N ASP A 208 -25.99 18.23 11.14
CA ASP A 208 -26.49 19.30 10.27
C ASP A 208 -27.05 18.73 8.96
N VAL A 209 -26.44 17.65 8.44
CA VAL A 209 -26.95 16.94 7.26
C VAL A 209 -28.26 16.22 7.58
N TYR A 210 -28.34 15.51 8.73
CA TYR A 210 -29.55 14.80 9.14
C TYR A 210 -30.75 15.73 9.26
N ALA A 211 -30.55 16.92 9.86
CA ALA A 211 -31.62 17.86 10.15
C ALA A 211 -32.30 18.42 8.88
N VAL A 212 -31.60 18.45 7.75
CA VAL A 212 -32.11 19.11 6.52
C VAL A 212 -32.42 18.14 5.38
N ALA A 213 -31.92 16.89 5.42
CA ALA A 213 -32.01 15.95 4.32
C ALA A 213 -33.44 15.40 4.12
N ASP A 214 -33.98 15.51 2.92
CA ASP A 214 -35.14 14.76 2.47
C ASP A 214 -34.75 13.37 1.94
N PHE A 215 -33.56 13.28 1.36
CA PHE A 215 -32.87 12.04 0.97
C PHE A 215 -31.48 12.04 1.59
N LEU A 216 -31.06 10.95 2.18
CA LEU A 216 -29.74 10.79 2.80
C LEU A 216 -28.99 9.65 2.12
N THR A 217 -27.80 9.91 1.59
CA THR A 217 -26.96 8.91 0.93
C THR A 217 -25.60 8.77 1.58
N LEU A 218 -25.13 7.53 1.69
CA LEU A 218 -23.88 7.17 2.35
C LEU A 218 -22.82 6.81 1.30
N HIS A 219 -21.64 7.47 1.41
CA HIS A 219 -20.46 7.21 0.57
C HIS A 219 -19.18 7.14 1.40
N LEU A 220 -19.30 6.52 2.58
CA LEU A 220 -18.23 6.35 3.57
C LEU A 220 -17.53 5.00 3.40
N PRO A 221 -16.22 4.89 3.72
CA PRO A 221 -15.56 3.60 3.88
C PRO A 221 -16.06 2.90 5.15
N LYS A 222 -15.88 1.56 5.22
CA LYS A 222 -16.10 0.79 6.44
C LYS A 222 -14.83 0.85 7.30
N THR A 223 -14.92 1.53 8.44
CA THR A 223 -13.88 1.61 9.47
C THR A 223 -14.51 1.29 10.84
N PRO A 224 -13.73 1.11 11.91
CA PRO A 224 -14.27 1.04 13.27
C PRO A 224 -15.18 2.23 13.62
N ASP A 225 -14.82 3.44 13.19
CA ASP A 225 -15.55 4.68 13.51
C ASP A 225 -16.81 4.87 12.67
N THR A 226 -16.88 4.30 11.47
CA THR A 226 -18.04 4.43 10.56
C THR A 226 -19.01 3.27 10.67
N LYS A 227 -18.67 2.19 11.38
CA LYS A 227 -19.55 1.07 11.61
C LYS A 227 -20.74 1.47 12.48
N GLY A 228 -21.97 1.23 11.99
CA GLY A 228 -23.19 1.65 12.67
C GLY A 228 -23.40 3.17 12.70
N TRP A 229 -22.81 3.88 11.73
CA TRP A 229 -22.91 5.35 11.65
C TRP A 229 -24.37 5.85 11.62
N LEU A 230 -25.23 5.11 10.90
CA LEU A 230 -26.66 5.40 10.85
C LEU A 230 -27.40 4.42 11.77
N ASP A 231 -27.44 4.74 13.05
CA ASP A 231 -28.13 4.06 14.13
C ASP A 231 -29.45 4.75 14.52
N ALA A 232 -30.13 4.26 15.56
CA ALA A 232 -31.38 4.84 16.07
C ALA A 232 -31.20 6.33 16.46
N SER A 233 -30.07 6.73 17.04
CA SER A 233 -29.80 8.11 17.44
C SER A 233 -29.64 9.03 16.23
N ALA A 234 -28.92 8.59 15.20
CA ALA A 234 -28.76 9.33 13.96
C ALA A 234 -30.10 9.46 13.21
N LEU A 235 -30.84 8.36 13.09
CA LEU A 235 -32.17 8.35 12.46
C LEU A 235 -33.17 9.25 13.18
N ALA A 236 -33.14 9.32 14.52
CA ALA A 236 -33.99 10.23 15.28
C ALA A 236 -33.76 11.72 14.96
N LYS A 237 -32.53 12.10 14.60
CA LYS A 237 -32.14 13.47 14.21
C LYS A 237 -32.52 13.83 12.77
N CYS A 238 -32.85 12.84 11.93
CA CYS A 238 -33.28 13.08 10.56
C CYS A 238 -34.64 13.76 10.50
N LYS A 239 -34.99 14.34 9.35
CA LYS A 239 -36.36 14.80 9.06
C LYS A 239 -37.34 13.62 9.10
N ASP A 240 -38.58 13.88 9.52
CA ASP A 240 -39.67 12.92 9.38
C ASP A 240 -39.94 12.66 7.88
N GLY A 241 -40.00 11.40 7.51
CA GLY A 241 -40.18 10.99 6.13
C GLY A 241 -38.90 11.02 5.28
N VAL A 242 -37.72 11.10 5.88
CA VAL A 242 -36.45 10.97 5.18
C VAL A 242 -36.36 9.64 4.40
N ARG A 243 -35.65 9.63 3.27
CA ARG A 243 -35.36 8.43 2.48
C ARG A 243 -33.87 8.13 2.53
N ILE A 244 -33.52 6.87 2.81
CA ILE A 244 -32.16 6.42 3.04
C ILE A 244 -31.62 5.67 1.82
N LEU A 245 -30.40 5.99 1.38
CA LEU A 245 -29.68 5.26 0.33
C LEU A 245 -28.34 4.76 0.86
N ASN A 246 -28.06 3.48 0.68
CA ASN A 246 -26.76 2.90 0.98
C ASN A 246 -26.24 2.05 -0.19
N VAL A 247 -25.31 2.61 -0.95
CA VAL A 247 -24.59 1.95 -2.05
C VAL A 247 -23.08 1.90 -1.73
N ALA A 248 -22.74 2.02 -0.44
CA ALA A 248 -21.35 2.07 0.04
C ALA A 248 -20.94 0.74 0.71
N ARG A 249 -21.33 0.56 1.99
CA ARG A 249 -21.04 -0.65 2.78
C ARG A 249 -22.21 -0.96 3.73
N GLY A 250 -22.64 -2.22 3.78
CA GLY A 250 -23.75 -2.65 4.62
C GLY A 250 -23.61 -2.27 6.10
N PRO A 251 -22.45 -2.54 6.75
CA PRO A 251 -22.27 -2.22 8.17
C PRO A 251 -22.34 -0.74 8.57
N LEU A 252 -22.51 0.19 7.64
CA LEU A 252 -22.72 1.63 7.95
C LEU A 252 -24.12 1.89 8.53
N VAL A 253 -25.10 1.04 8.22
CA VAL A 253 -26.48 1.15 8.70
C VAL A 253 -26.75 0.03 9.69
N VAL A 254 -27.46 0.34 10.76
CA VAL A 254 -27.98 -0.65 11.73
C VAL A 254 -29.35 -1.11 11.25
N ASP A 255 -29.43 -2.35 10.75
CA ASP A 255 -30.65 -2.87 10.09
C ASP A 255 -31.87 -2.85 11.00
N GLU A 256 -31.69 -3.19 12.29
CA GLU A 256 -32.73 -3.21 13.29
C GLU A 256 -33.29 -1.79 13.58
N ASP A 257 -32.42 -0.80 13.60
CA ASP A 257 -32.79 0.61 13.84
C ASP A 257 -33.47 1.20 12.60
N LEU A 258 -32.99 0.87 11.41
CA LEU A 258 -33.63 1.26 10.15
C LEU A 258 -35.03 0.63 10.06
N LYS A 259 -35.20 -0.64 10.46
CA LYS A 259 -36.48 -1.31 10.52
C LYS A 259 -37.45 -0.58 11.45
N ALA A 260 -37.01 -0.25 12.66
CA ALA A 260 -37.84 0.49 13.63
C ALA A 260 -38.25 1.87 13.11
N ALA A 261 -37.32 2.57 12.41
CA ALA A 261 -37.62 3.87 11.81
C ALA A 261 -38.60 3.78 10.61
N LEU A 262 -38.55 2.71 9.84
CA LEU A 262 -39.57 2.40 8.80
C LEU A 262 -40.94 2.09 9.40
N ASP A 263 -40.99 1.29 10.46
CA ASP A 263 -42.24 0.92 11.17
C ASP A 263 -42.91 2.16 11.78
N SER A 264 -42.17 3.08 12.33
CA SER A 264 -42.69 4.34 12.91
C SER A 264 -43.04 5.40 11.86
N GLY A 265 -42.66 5.24 10.60
CA GLY A 265 -42.81 6.25 9.55
C GLY A 265 -41.77 7.38 9.61
N LYS A 266 -40.79 7.33 10.52
CA LYS A 266 -39.67 8.26 10.57
C LYS A 266 -38.86 8.23 9.28
N VAL A 267 -38.65 7.05 8.73
CA VAL A 267 -38.08 6.78 7.40
C VAL A 267 -39.20 6.42 6.44
N ALA A 268 -39.38 7.20 5.37
CA ALA A 268 -40.42 6.95 4.37
C ALA A 268 -40.08 5.81 3.40
N GLY A 269 -38.81 5.44 3.29
CA GLY A 269 -38.32 4.36 2.45
C GLY A 269 -36.81 4.27 2.44
N ALA A 270 -36.30 3.14 1.95
CA ALA A 270 -34.85 2.93 1.82
C ALA A 270 -34.49 2.24 0.50
N ALA A 271 -33.27 2.49 0.03
CA ALA A 271 -32.66 1.79 -1.11
C ALA A 271 -31.28 1.27 -0.69
N LEU A 272 -31.11 -0.03 -0.67
CA LEU A 272 -29.93 -0.72 -0.16
C LEU A 272 -29.33 -1.60 -1.26
N ASP A 273 -28.08 -1.37 -1.59
CA ASP A 273 -27.32 -2.23 -2.52
C ASP A 273 -26.34 -3.15 -1.79
N VAL A 274 -26.11 -2.89 -0.50
CA VAL A 274 -25.08 -3.55 0.32
C VAL A 274 -25.62 -3.96 1.68
N PHE A 275 -25.08 -5.07 2.23
CA PHE A 275 -25.60 -5.71 3.44
C PHE A 275 -24.48 -6.07 4.42
N ARG A 276 -24.82 -6.34 5.68
CA ARG A 276 -23.85 -6.77 6.71
C ARG A 276 -23.15 -8.08 6.36
N SER A 277 -23.89 -9.01 5.75
CA SER A 277 -23.40 -10.30 5.28
C SER A 277 -23.87 -10.52 3.85
N GLU A 278 -22.96 -10.88 2.99
CA GLU A 278 -23.19 -11.15 1.57
C GLU A 278 -22.55 -12.50 1.19
N PRO A 279 -23.17 -13.35 0.36
CA PRO A 279 -24.49 -13.17 -0.27
C PRO A 279 -25.66 -13.27 0.72
N LEU A 280 -26.75 -12.55 0.42
CA LEU A 280 -27.95 -12.44 1.26
C LEU A 280 -29.14 -13.11 0.58
N THR A 281 -29.80 -14.06 1.26
CA THR A 281 -30.99 -14.77 0.77
C THR A 281 -32.23 -14.56 1.64
N ASP A 282 -32.04 -13.98 2.84
CA ASP A 282 -33.11 -13.64 3.79
C ASP A 282 -32.76 -12.36 4.53
N HIS A 283 -33.72 -11.43 4.65
CA HIS A 283 -33.52 -10.17 5.36
C HIS A 283 -34.84 -9.62 5.92
N PRO A 284 -34.84 -9.02 7.13
CA PRO A 284 -36.06 -8.49 7.75
C PRO A 284 -36.80 -7.43 6.92
N LEU A 285 -36.09 -6.73 6.04
CA LEU A 285 -36.64 -5.68 5.19
C LEU A 285 -37.17 -6.18 3.84
N PHE A 286 -37.08 -7.46 3.50
CA PHE A 286 -37.61 -8.01 2.23
C PHE A 286 -39.14 -7.84 2.07
N SER A 287 -39.85 -7.80 3.17
CA SER A 287 -41.31 -7.62 3.17
C SER A 287 -41.79 -6.17 3.10
N TYR A 288 -40.85 -5.20 3.15
CA TYR A 288 -41.22 -3.78 3.19
C TYR A 288 -41.49 -3.23 1.78
N PRO A 289 -42.74 -2.74 1.51
CA PRO A 289 -43.09 -2.26 0.17
C PRO A 289 -42.39 -0.94 -0.24
N ASN A 290 -41.84 -0.21 0.72
CA ASN A 290 -41.13 1.04 0.53
C ASN A 290 -39.59 0.87 0.60
N VAL A 291 -39.09 -0.37 0.55
CA VAL A 291 -37.66 -0.67 0.49
C VAL A 291 -37.30 -1.29 -0.87
N ILE A 292 -36.23 -0.81 -1.47
CA ILE A 292 -35.63 -1.35 -2.70
C ILE A 292 -34.31 -1.97 -2.32
N MET A 293 -34.06 -3.19 -2.80
CA MET A 293 -32.79 -3.88 -2.55
C MET A 293 -32.21 -4.42 -3.85
N THR A 294 -30.90 -4.29 -4.01
CA THR A 294 -30.13 -4.83 -5.14
C THR A 294 -28.92 -5.63 -4.64
N PRO A 295 -28.53 -6.72 -5.32
CA PRO A 295 -27.50 -7.64 -4.83
C PRO A 295 -26.08 -7.14 -5.13
N HIS A 296 -25.70 -6.01 -4.52
CA HIS A 296 -24.38 -5.37 -4.62
C HIS A 296 -23.96 -5.09 -6.06
N LEU A 297 -24.79 -4.32 -6.78
CA LEU A 297 -24.63 -3.99 -8.19
C LEU A 297 -23.88 -2.68 -8.46
N GLY A 298 -23.47 -1.93 -7.44
CA GLY A 298 -22.82 -0.63 -7.56
C GLY A 298 -21.59 -0.60 -8.46
N ALA A 299 -20.96 -1.75 -8.71
CA ALA A 299 -19.82 -1.90 -9.64
C ALA A 299 -20.10 -2.83 -10.83
N SER A 300 -21.35 -3.29 -11.01
CA SER A 300 -21.69 -4.37 -11.94
C SER A 300 -22.06 -3.84 -13.33
N THR A 301 -21.10 -3.25 -14.05
CA THR A 301 -21.19 -2.93 -15.47
C THR A 301 -20.01 -3.51 -16.24
N ALA A 302 -20.15 -3.70 -17.54
CA ALA A 302 -19.08 -4.20 -18.39
C ALA A 302 -17.85 -3.29 -18.33
N GLU A 303 -18.06 -1.98 -18.39
CA GLU A 303 -17.01 -0.96 -18.35
C GLU A 303 -16.28 -0.93 -17.00
N ALA A 304 -17.01 -1.02 -15.89
CA ALA A 304 -16.37 -1.07 -14.55
C ALA A 304 -15.59 -2.36 -14.36
N THR A 305 -16.10 -3.48 -14.86
CA THR A 305 -15.41 -4.79 -14.80
C THR A 305 -14.14 -4.77 -15.61
N ASP A 306 -14.17 -4.18 -16.82
CA ASP A 306 -12.98 -4.08 -17.68
C ASP A 306 -11.92 -3.15 -17.07
N ARG A 307 -12.31 -1.96 -16.63
CA ARG A 307 -11.40 -1.03 -15.93
C ARG A 307 -10.79 -1.65 -14.68
N ALA A 308 -11.59 -2.39 -13.89
CA ALA A 308 -11.10 -3.02 -12.66
C ALA A 308 -10.07 -4.13 -12.98
N GLY A 309 -10.34 -4.94 -13.98
CA GLY A 309 -9.43 -5.98 -14.45
C GLY A 309 -8.12 -5.39 -14.97
N TYR A 310 -8.19 -4.35 -15.77
CA TYR A 310 -7.02 -3.66 -16.31
C TYR A 310 -6.16 -3.06 -15.20
N GLN A 311 -6.75 -2.26 -14.30
CA GLN A 311 -6.02 -1.63 -13.20
C GLN A 311 -5.39 -2.66 -12.26
N ALA A 312 -6.10 -3.74 -11.92
CA ALA A 312 -5.53 -4.80 -11.08
C ALA A 312 -4.38 -5.52 -11.78
N ALA A 313 -4.48 -5.76 -13.10
CA ALA A 313 -3.42 -6.35 -13.89
C ALA A 313 -2.17 -5.48 -13.93
N GLU A 314 -2.30 -4.16 -14.14
CA GLU A 314 -1.17 -3.21 -14.07
C GLU A 314 -0.44 -3.29 -12.72
N GLN A 315 -1.18 -3.35 -11.61
CA GLN A 315 -0.58 -3.41 -10.27
C GLN A 315 0.13 -4.75 -10.03
N VAL A 316 -0.46 -5.87 -10.49
CA VAL A 316 0.18 -7.19 -10.39
C VAL A 316 1.46 -7.24 -11.23
N ILE A 317 1.44 -6.68 -12.44
CA ILE A 317 2.63 -6.58 -13.28
C ILE A 317 3.72 -5.77 -12.55
N ALA A 318 3.37 -4.60 -12.02
CA ALA A 318 4.31 -3.77 -11.28
C ALA A 318 4.92 -4.53 -10.09
N ALA A 319 4.10 -5.22 -9.29
CA ALA A 319 4.55 -5.99 -8.14
C ALA A 319 5.50 -7.15 -8.53
N LEU A 320 5.25 -7.83 -9.65
CA LEU A 320 6.05 -8.97 -10.10
C LEU A 320 7.35 -8.56 -10.81
N THR A 321 7.39 -7.37 -11.41
CA THR A 321 8.54 -6.88 -12.19
C THR A 321 9.41 -5.85 -11.46
N GLY A 322 9.11 -5.57 -10.18
CA GLY A 322 9.83 -4.56 -9.39
C GLY A 322 9.47 -3.11 -9.73
N GLY A 323 8.31 -2.89 -10.37
CA GLY A 323 7.77 -1.57 -10.62
C GLY A 323 7.03 -0.97 -9.41
N VAL A 324 6.60 0.29 -9.54
CA VAL A 324 5.86 0.99 -8.48
C VAL A 324 4.40 0.55 -8.45
N VAL A 325 3.97 -0.03 -7.33
CA VAL A 325 2.57 -0.41 -7.09
C VAL A 325 1.83 0.78 -6.47
N THR A 326 1.04 1.49 -7.29
CA THR A 326 0.41 2.77 -6.91
C THR A 326 -0.88 2.62 -6.10
N SER A 327 -1.50 1.44 -6.09
CA SER A 327 -2.75 1.17 -5.37
C SER A 327 -2.63 0.00 -4.40
N ALA A 328 -1.43 -0.25 -3.87
CA ALA A 328 -1.24 -1.23 -2.83
C ALA A 328 -1.96 -0.83 -1.54
N VAL A 329 -2.62 -1.81 -0.92
CA VAL A 329 -3.37 -1.61 0.34
C VAL A 329 -2.46 -1.76 1.55
N ASN A 330 -1.40 -2.56 1.41
CA ASN A 330 -0.45 -2.91 2.46
C ASN A 330 1.00 -2.46 2.16
N LEU A 331 1.17 -1.55 1.22
CA LEU A 331 2.39 -0.78 1.01
C LEU A 331 2.12 0.71 1.26
N LEU A 332 3.18 1.45 1.54
CA LEU A 332 3.08 2.91 1.61
C LEU A 332 2.78 3.49 0.22
N ALA A 333 1.70 4.24 0.13
CA ALA A 333 1.41 5.01 -1.07
C ALA A 333 2.33 6.25 -1.09
N ILE A 334 3.24 6.31 -2.08
CA ILE A 334 4.13 7.44 -2.29
C ILE A 334 3.68 8.17 -3.55
N PRO A 335 3.48 9.50 -3.48
CA PRO A 335 3.17 10.28 -4.66
C PRO A 335 4.25 10.12 -5.75
N PRO A 336 3.88 10.06 -7.05
CA PRO A 336 4.85 9.95 -8.13
C PRO A 336 5.94 11.04 -8.11
N GLU A 337 5.58 12.27 -7.73
CA GLU A 337 6.48 13.41 -7.57
C GLU A 337 7.52 13.19 -6.46
N ASP A 338 7.15 12.52 -5.38
CA ASP A 338 8.10 12.16 -4.31
C ASP A 338 8.99 10.99 -4.74
N MET A 339 8.46 10.02 -5.51
CA MET A 339 9.24 8.90 -6.06
C MET A 339 10.37 9.36 -7.01
N GLU A 340 10.16 10.42 -7.78
CA GLU A 340 11.20 10.98 -8.64
C GLU A 340 12.41 11.46 -7.83
N LEU A 341 12.18 12.07 -6.67
CA LEU A 341 13.24 12.53 -5.77
C LEU A 341 13.81 11.40 -4.89
N LEU A 342 12.93 10.58 -4.28
CA LEU A 342 13.31 9.59 -3.26
C LEU A 342 13.79 8.27 -3.86
N GLY A 343 13.28 7.89 -5.04
CA GLY A 343 13.58 6.61 -5.69
C GLY A 343 15.07 6.29 -5.81
N PRO A 344 15.91 7.22 -6.25
CA PRO A 344 17.36 7.00 -6.31
C PRO A 344 18.02 6.65 -4.96
N PHE A 345 17.44 7.08 -3.82
CA PHE A 345 17.96 6.79 -2.49
C PHE A 345 17.57 5.41 -1.93
N VAL A 346 16.62 4.72 -2.54
CA VAL A 346 16.15 3.39 -2.11
C VAL A 346 17.30 2.38 -2.00
N PRO A 347 18.14 2.17 -3.04
CA PRO A 347 19.28 1.25 -2.94
C PRO A 347 20.29 1.68 -1.88
N LEU A 348 20.55 2.99 -1.75
CA LEU A 348 21.46 3.53 -0.74
C LEU A 348 20.98 3.21 0.69
N CYS A 349 19.68 3.44 0.99
CA CYS A 349 19.13 3.14 2.32
C CYS A 349 19.26 1.67 2.67
N ARG A 350 18.97 0.77 1.72
CA ARG A 350 19.12 -0.68 1.89
C ARG A 350 20.56 -1.06 2.16
N ALA A 351 21.50 -0.50 1.40
CA ALA A 351 22.94 -0.72 1.59
C ALA A 351 23.42 -0.21 2.97
N LEU A 352 23.01 1.00 3.38
CA LEU A 352 23.37 1.55 4.68
C LEU A 352 22.82 0.69 5.82
N GLY A 353 21.58 0.20 5.73
CA GLY A 353 21.01 -0.73 6.72
C GLY A 353 21.84 -2.01 6.82
N ARG A 354 22.21 -2.59 5.67
CA ARG A 354 23.03 -3.81 5.60
C ARG A 354 24.43 -3.60 6.20
N ILE A 355 25.07 -2.49 5.87
CA ILE A 355 26.38 -2.16 6.44
C ILE A 355 26.28 -1.93 7.95
N ALA A 356 25.26 -1.18 8.41
CA ALA A 356 25.11 -0.83 9.82
C ALA A 356 24.98 -2.08 10.71
N ILE A 357 24.20 -3.09 10.31
CA ILE A 357 24.04 -4.34 11.10
C ILE A 357 25.34 -5.15 11.11
N GLU A 358 26.07 -5.22 10.01
CA GLU A 358 27.34 -5.95 9.96
C GLU A 358 28.44 -5.29 10.82
N LEU A 359 28.34 -4.00 11.11
CA LEU A 359 29.27 -3.31 12.01
C LEU A 359 29.00 -3.62 13.49
N LEU A 360 27.80 -4.11 13.86
CA LEU A 360 27.53 -4.64 15.19
C LEU A 360 28.00 -6.09 15.30
N HIS A 361 28.50 -6.48 16.47
CA HIS A 361 28.84 -7.86 16.74
C HIS A 361 27.59 -8.68 17.05
N GLY A 362 27.08 -9.47 16.10
CA GLY A 362 25.98 -10.42 16.29
C GLY A 362 24.70 -10.06 15.56
N SER A 363 23.65 -10.87 15.72
CA SER A 363 22.43 -10.90 14.92
C SER A 363 21.22 -10.22 15.56
N SER A 364 21.32 -9.68 16.79
CA SER A 364 20.20 -9.00 17.48
C SER A 364 20.32 -7.49 17.34
N VAL A 365 19.19 -6.81 17.20
CA VAL A 365 19.07 -5.35 17.14
C VAL A 365 17.88 -4.95 18.00
N ASP A 366 18.07 -3.93 18.84
CA ASP A 366 17.01 -3.39 19.69
C ASP A 366 16.34 -2.17 19.04
N ARG A 367 17.12 -1.40 18.26
CA ARG A 367 16.64 -0.16 17.64
C ARG A 367 17.30 0.13 16.31
N VAL A 368 16.51 0.63 15.37
CA VAL A 368 16.96 1.19 14.08
C VAL A 368 16.51 2.65 13.99
N GLU A 369 17.46 3.56 13.88
CA GLU A 369 17.24 4.99 13.75
C GLU A 369 17.68 5.44 12.36
N THR A 370 16.80 6.16 11.64
CA THR A 370 17.11 6.79 10.35
C THR A 370 17.06 8.30 10.48
N GLU A 371 18.05 8.99 9.95
CA GLU A 371 18.10 10.44 9.94
C GLU A 371 18.26 10.93 8.50
N PHE A 372 17.34 11.79 8.07
CA PHE A 372 17.31 12.37 6.73
C PHE A 372 17.63 13.85 6.79
N LEU A 373 18.62 14.29 6.01
CA LEU A 373 19.08 15.68 5.97
C LEU A 373 19.01 16.21 4.53
N GLY A 374 18.61 17.48 4.39
CA GLY A 374 18.50 18.14 3.10
C GLY A 374 17.09 18.12 2.53
N ARG A 375 16.97 18.18 1.20
CA ARG A 375 15.69 18.25 0.46
C ARG A 375 14.79 17.04 0.69
N ILE A 376 15.38 15.85 0.83
CA ILE A 376 14.63 14.61 1.09
C ILE A 376 13.86 14.67 2.41
N ALA A 377 14.35 15.44 3.39
CA ALA A 377 13.70 15.60 4.69
C ALA A 377 12.34 16.32 4.60
N GLU A 378 12.08 17.06 3.54
CA GLU A 378 10.80 17.76 3.30
C GLU A 378 9.71 16.83 2.72
N ARG A 379 10.07 15.60 2.38
CA ARG A 379 9.20 14.60 1.76
C ARG A 379 8.78 13.50 2.73
N ASP A 380 7.92 12.59 2.26
CA ASP A 380 7.56 11.40 3.01
C ASP A 380 8.65 10.33 2.92
N THR A 381 9.56 10.33 3.89
CA THR A 381 10.74 9.46 3.96
C THR A 381 10.46 8.06 4.50
N ARG A 382 9.20 7.71 4.80
CA ARG A 382 8.85 6.40 5.36
C ARG A 382 9.31 5.22 4.49
N LEU A 383 9.29 5.38 3.15
CA LEU A 383 9.86 4.37 2.23
C LEU A 383 11.34 4.14 2.52
N LEU A 384 12.12 5.21 2.63
CA LEU A 384 13.56 5.13 2.85
C LEU A 384 13.88 4.51 4.21
N SER A 385 13.05 4.79 5.24
CA SER A 385 13.17 4.16 6.55
C SER A 385 12.87 2.65 6.50
N ILE A 386 11.89 2.22 5.70
CA ILE A 386 11.58 0.79 5.48
C ILE A 386 12.72 0.12 4.72
N GLU A 387 13.31 0.77 3.74
CA GLU A 387 14.44 0.23 2.99
C GLU A 387 15.70 0.05 3.86
N ALA A 388 15.97 1.00 4.73
CA ALA A 388 17.04 0.86 5.71
C ALA A 388 16.78 -0.31 6.66
N LEU A 389 15.55 -0.44 7.16
CA LEU A 389 15.12 -1.57 7.99
C LEU A 389 15.23 -2.90 7.24
N LEU A 390 14.83 -2.94 5.97
CA LEU A 390 14.98 -4.11 5.11
C LEU A 390 16.44 -4.55 5.00
N GLY A 391 17.36 -3.57 4.82
CA GLY A 391 18.80 -3.83 4.82
C GLY A 391 19.29 -4.44 6.13
N VAL A 392 18.77 -3.98 7.27
CA VAL A 392 19.11 -4.51 8.60
C VAL A 392 18.59 -5.94 8.79
N LEU A 393 17.36 -6.23 8.37
CA LEU A 393 16.70 -7.52 8.65
C LEU A 393 17.09 -8.63 7.66
N ARG A 394 17.37 -8.30 6.41
CA ARG A 394 17.59 -9.27 5.33
C ARG A 394 18.86 -10.09 5.59
N GLY A 395 18.71 -11.41 5.63
CA GLY A 395 19.80 -12.35 5.94
C GLY A 395 20.08 -12.54 7.44
N HIS A 396 19.34 -11.84 8.31
CA HIS A 396 19.38 -11.98 9.78
C HIS A 396 18.08 -12.56 10.36
N THR A 397 17.16 -12.99 9.50
CA THR A 397 15.88 -13.61 9.85
C THR A 397 15.70 -14.89 9.04
N GLU A 398 14.92 -15.84 9.57
CA GLU A 398 14.54 -17.05 8.83
C GLU A 398 13.47 -16.78 7.78
N GLU A 399 12.70 -15.70 7.95
CA GLU A 399 11.64 -15.27 7.02
C GLU A 399 12.25 -14.54 5.82
N ASP A 400 11.58 -14.67 4.69
CA ASP A 400 11.86 -13.83 3.51
C ASP A 400 11.33 -12.41 3.74
N VAL A 401 12.24 -11.46 3.95
CA VAL A 401 11.91 -10.07 4.31
C VAL A 401 11.86 -9.20 3.07
N ASN A 402 10.78 -8.44 2.95
CA ASN A 402 10.59 -7.44 1.90
C ASN A 402 9.93 -6.16 2.44
N GLU A 403 9.67 -5.19 1.58
CA GLU A 403 9.12 -3.87 1.92
C GLU A 403 7.73 -3.95 2.58
N VAL A 404 6.98 -5.02 2.31
CA VAL A 404 5.63 -5.24 2.85
C VAL A 404 5.68 -5.70 4.30
N ASN A 405 6.53 -6.71 4.61
CA ASN A 405 6.55 -7.37 5.90
C ASN A 405 7.63 -6.87 6.87
N ALA A 406 8.67 -6.15 6.40
CA ALA A 406 9.75 -5.67 7.26
C ALA A 406 9.25 -4.88 8.49
N PRO A 407 8.26 -3.96 8.38
CA PRO A 407 7.72 -3.26 9.54
C PRO A 407 7.04 -4.17 10.58
N ALA A 408 6.33 -5.20 10.12
CA ALA A 408 5.64 -6.16 10.99
C ALA A 408 6.64 -7.08 11.71
N ILE A 409 7.64 -7.58 10.98
CA ILE A 409 8.72 -8.41 11.54
C ILE A 409 9.52 -7.64 12.61
N ALA A 410 9.84 -6.37 12.35
CA ALA A 410 10.51 -5.53 13.34
C ALA A 410 9.69 -5.39 14.63
N ALA A 411 8.37 -5.15 14.49
CA ALA A 411 7.46 -5.03 15.63
C ALA A 411 7.33 -6.36 16.42
N GLU A 412 7.19 -7.50 15.73
CA GLU A 412 7.14 -8.84 16.34
C GLU A 412 8.43 -9.18 17.10
N ARG A 413 9.58 -8.68 16.63
CA ARG A 413 10.89 -8.86 17.27
C ARG A 413 11.23 -7.82 18.32
N GLY A 414 10.34 -6.85 18.58
CA GLY A 414 10.56 -5.78 19.55
C GLY A 414 11.62 -4.76 19.13
N ILE A 415 11.87 -4.62 17.83
CA ILE A 415 12.83 -3.65 17.30
C ILE A 415 12.17 -2.28 17.23
N ASP A 416 12.63 -1.34 18.04
CA ASP A 416 12.21 0.05 18.00
C ASP A 416 12.66 0.73 16.72
N ARG A 417 11.81 1.62 16.18
CA ARG A 417 12.11 2.40 14.98
C ARG A 417 11.91 3.87 15.24
N SER A 418 12.86 4.69 14.85
CA SER A 418 12.74 6.14 14.93
C SER A 418 13.24 6.81 13.65
N GLU A 419 12.66 7.96 13.33
CA GLU A 419 12.99 8.77 12.17
C GLU A 419 13.22 10.22 12.63
N ALA A 420 14.33 10.82 12.18
CA ALA A 420 14.63 12.23 12.38
C ALA A 420 14.80 12.93 11.03
N LYS A 421 14.37 14.19 10.95
CA LYS A 421 14.41 15.01 9.73
C LYS A 421 15.04 16.37 10.00
N HIS A 422 15.98 16.75 9.14
CA HIS A 422 16.64 18.06 9.19
C HIS A 422 16.72 18.63 7.78
N THR A 423 16.16 19.81 7.56
CA THR A 423 16.14 20.46 6.23
C THR A 423 17.50 20.97 5.77
N ALA A 424 18.50 21.06 6.66
CA ALA A 424 19.85 21.48 6.35
C ALA A 424 20.85 20.32 6.44
N ALA A 425 21.51 20.04 5.33
CA ALA A 425 22.73 19.22 5.29
C ALA A 425 23.94 20.16 5.09
N ARG A 426 24.98 20.04 5.94
CA ARG A 426 26.09 21.02 5.94
C ARG A 426 26.97 20.93 4.70
N ASP A 427 27.32 19.71 4.26
CA ASP A 427 28.34 19.47 3.24
C ASP A 427 27.78 18.83 1.96
N PHE A 428 26.53 18.37 1.98
CA PHE A 428 25.87 17.67 0.88
C PHE A 428 24.47 18.23 0.66
N THR A 429 23.94 18.04 -0.54
CA THR A 429 22.55 18.43 -0.85
C THR A 429 21.56 17.61 -0.03
N ASP A 430 21.82 16.30 0.06
CA ASP A 430 21.04 15.34 0.83
C ASP A 430 21.99 14.35 1.50
N LEU A 431 21.69 13.91 2.72
CA LEU A 431 22.47 12.95 3.48
C LEU A 431 21.53 12.02 4.26
N ILE A 432 21.85 10.74 4.30
CA ILE A 432 21.15 9.74 5.08
C ILE A 432 22.08 9.13 6.10
N ARG A 433 21.61 8.99 7.34
CA ARG A 433 22.30 8.23 8.39
C ARG A 433 21.41 7.10 8.86
N VAL A 434 22.02 5.94 9.05
CA VAL A 434 21.38 4.79 9.66
C VAL A 434 22.19 4.41 10.89
N THR A 435 21.50 4.30 12.02
CA THR A 435 22.09 3.86 13.27
C THR A 435 21.36 2.63 13.76
N VAL A 436 22.08 1.59 14.07
CA VAL A 436 21.55 0.38 14.73
C VAL A 436 22.14 0.28 16.12
N THR A 437 21.30 -0.14 17.09
CA THR A 437 21.69 -0.20 18.51
C THR A 437 21.35 -1.57 19.08
N ARG A 438 22.23 -2.10 19.92
CA ARG A 438 22.05 -3.32 20.72
C ARG A 438 22.63 -3.10 22.13
N GLY A 439 21.76 -2.99 23.12
CA GLY A 439 22.18 -2.61 24.48
C GLY A 439 22.93 -1.27 24.46
N GLU A 440 24.18 -1.25 24.85
CA GLU A 440 25.05 -0.07 24.83
C GLU A 440 25.85 0.07 23.50
N GLU A 441 25.90 -0.98 22.69
CA GLU A 441 26.63 -0.95 21.42
C GLU A 441 25.82 -0.20 20.36
N ARG A 442 26.51 0.63 19.59
CA ARG A 442 25.92 1.45 18.53
C ARG A 442 26.80 1.46 17.29
N ALA A 443 26.21 1.14 16.14
CA ALA A 443 26.87 1.30 14.85
C ALA A 443 26.11 2.33 14.01
N ARG A 444 26.86 3.35 13.54
CA ARG A 444 26.32 4.42 12.70
C ARG A 444 27.05 4.45 11.38
N VAL A 445 26.30 4.57 10.30
CA VAL A 445 26.79 4.78 8.94
C VAL A 445 26.07 5.95 8.31
N ALA A 446 26.73 6.64 7.37
CA ALA A 446 26.12 7.71 6.61
C ALA A 446 26.49 7.59 5.13
N GLY A 447 25.56 8.01 4.27
CA GLY A 447 25.77 7.99 2.83
C GLY A 447 24.97 9.06 2.09
N THR A 448 25.31 9.27 0.85
CA THR A 448 24.67 10.21 -0.06
C THR A 448 24.72 9.71 -1.51
N LEU A 449 24.05 10.42 -2.39
CA LEU A 449 24.18 10.22 -3.84
C LEU A 449 25.04 11.31 -4.45
N ILE A 450 26.01 10.94 -5.29
CA ILE A 450 26.94 11.87 -5.93
C ILE A 450 26.82 11.79 -7.46
N GLY A 451 26.92 12.97 -8.08
CA GLY A 451 26.95 13.12 -9.53
C GLY A 451 25.60 13.01 -10.22
N ARG A 452 25.58 13.20 -11.55
CA ARG A 452 24.35 13.18 -12.36
C ARG A 452 23.71 11.79 -12.46
N GLN A 453 24.46 10.74 -12.17
CA GLN A 453 23.99 9.35 -12.23
C GLN A 453 23.50 8.86 -10.86
N ASN A 454 23.42 9.74 -9.85
CA ASN A 454 22.99 9.40 -8.50
C ASN A 454 23.75 8.18 -7.92
N ARG A 455 25.06 8.15 -8.05
CA ARG A 455 25.87 7.04 -7.55
C ARG A 455 25.88 7.03 -6.03
N PRO A 456 25.61 5.86 -5.38
CA PRO A 456 25.61 5.77 -3.94
C PRO A 456 27.03 5.81 -3.37
N HIS A 457 27.26 6.62 -2.36
CA HIS A 457 28.52 6.77 -1.66
C HIS A 457 28.34 6.55 -0.15
N LEU A 458 29.25 5.79 0.45
CA LEU A 458 29.41 5.69 1.89
C LEU A 458 30.36 6.78 2.38
N LEU A 459 29.92 7.55 3.36
CA LEU A 459 30.64 8.73 3.86
C LEU A 459 31.11 8.59 5.32
N GLU A 460 30.52 7.67 6.09
CA GLU A 460 30.85 7.47 7.50
C GLU A 460 30.64 6.02 7.90
N ALA A 461 31.58 5.46 8.65
CA ALA A 461 31.42 4.22 9.41
C ALA A 461 32.27 4.29 10.67
N TRP A 462 31.78 3.75 11.80
CA TRP A 462 32.43 3.80 13.13
C TRP A 462 32.83 5.22 13.58
N GLY A 463 32.09 6.26 13.15
CA GLY A 463 32.42 7.66 13.45
C GLY A 463 33.56 8.25 12.64
N GLN A 464 34.19 7.47 11.75
CA GLN A 464 35.23 7.92 10.84
C GLN A 464 34.64 8.38 9.50
N ARG A 465 35.11 9.53 8.96
CA ARG A 465 34.62 10.10 7.70
C ARG A 465 35.56 9.78 6.55
N PHE A 466 34.98 9.34 5.45
CA PHE A 466 35.65 9.07 4.17
C PHE A 466 34.65 9.24 3.04
N ASP A 467 35.07 9.08 1.80
CA ASP A 467 34.20 9.08 0.62
C ASP A 467 34.59 7.88 -0.25
N VAL A 468 33.68 6.90 -0.36
CA VAL A 468 33.84 5.74 -1.22
C VAL A 468 32.55 5.43 -1.95
N GLN A 469 32.61 5.26 -3.27
CA GLN A 469 31.46 4.79 -4.05
C GLN A 469 31.14 3.35 -3.63
N LEU A 470 29.86 3.09 -3.37
CA LEU A 470 29.38 1.75 -3.06
C LEU A 470 29.32 0.90 -4.34
N GLU A 471 29.86 -0.29 -4.24
CA GLU A 471 29.81 -1.36 -5.24
C GLU A 471 29.20 -2.60 -4.58
N ASP A 472 29.00 -3.68 -5.32
CA ASP A 472 28.34 -4.90 -4.83
C ASP A 472 29.01 -5.52 -3.59
N HIS A 473 30.31 -5.28 -3.44
CA HIS A 473 31.11 -5.79 -2.32
C HIS A 473 31.92 -4.69 -1.67
N ILE A 474 31.75 -4.53 -0.35
CA ILE A 474 32.52 -3.59 0.44
C ILE A 474 33.14 -4.28 1.67
N THR A 475 34.39 -3.97 1.96
CA THR A 475 35.09 -4.39 3.15
C THR A 475 35.53 -3.20 3.97
N LEU A 476 35.26 -3.23 5.26
CA LEU A 476 35.55 -2.18 6.22
C LEU A 476 36.53 -2.69 7.27
N PHE A 477 37.60 -1.95 7.53
CA PHE A 477 38.56 -2.22 8.60
C PHE A 477 38.66 -1.04 9.55
N ARG A 478 38.71 -1.34 10.87
CA ARG A 478 39.07 -0.39 11.91
C ARG A 478 40.42 -0.76 12.46
N TYR A 479 41.33 0.22 12.55
CA TYR A 479 42.72 -0.03 12.89
C TYR A 479 43.39 1.20 13.54
N ARG A 480 44.54 0.97 14.23
CA ARG A 480 45.40 2.08 14.72
C ARG A 480 46.04 2.79 13.55
N ASP A 481 45.93 4.13 13.52
CA ASP A 481 46.46 4.96 12.43
C ASP A 481 47.98 5.01 12.46
N VAL A 482 48.61 4.00 11.90
CA VAL A 482 50.07 3.89 11.76
C VAL A 482 50.45 3.63 10.29
N PRO A 483 51.65 4.03 9.88
CA PRO A 483 52.12 3.78 8.52
C PRO A 483 52.13 2.30 8.14
N GLY A 484 51.79 2.00 6.86
CA GLY A 484 51.87 0.66 6.30
C GLY A 484 50.56 -0.15 6.34
N MET A 485 49.47 0.31 7.00
CA MET A 485 48.25 -0.46 7.15
C MET A 485 47.55 -0.76 5.80
N ILE A 486 47.45 0.24 4.91
CA ILE A 486 46.94 0.04 3.54
C ILE A 486 47.72 -1.04 2.78
N GLY A 487 49.07 -0.99 2.90
CA GLY A 487 49.96 -1.95 2.25
C GLY A 487 49.75 -3.38 2.72
N ARG A 488 49.48 -3.59 4.03
CA ARG A 488 49.16 -4.91 4.58
C ARG A 488 47.85 -5.48 4.00
N VAL A 489 46.80 -4.68 3.94
CA VAL A 489 45.52 -5.11 3.35
C VAL A 489 45.70 -5.40 1.86
N GLY A 490 46.30 -4.49 1.10
CA GLY A 490 46.52 -4.69 -0.33
C GLY A 490 47.39 -5.90 -0.65
N THR A 491 48.42 -6.19 0.19
CA THR A 491 49.26 -7.39 0.03
C THR A 491 48.46 -8.69 0.34
N SER A 492 47.65 -8.68 1.39
CA SER A 492 46.81 -9.83 1.71
C SER A 492 45.75 -10.07 0.62
N PHE A 493 45.04 -9.05 0.17
CA PHE A 493 44.06 -9.17 -0.92
C PHE A 493 44.71 -9.70 -2.21
N GLY A 494 45.88 -9.13 -2.59
CA GLY A 494 46.60 -9.61 -3.77
C GLY A 494 47.03 -11.07 -3.69
N ARG A 495 47.48 -11.56 -2.51
CA ARG A 495 47.81 -12.97 -2.30
C ARG A 495 46.61 -13.89 -2.46
N HIS A 496 45.42 -13.42 -2.13
CA HIS A 496 44.16 -14.20 -2.24
C HIS A 496 43.42 -13.93 -3.56
N GLY A 497 43.99 -13.21 -4.49
CA GLY A 497 43.39 -12.94 -5.81
C GLY A 497 42.22 -11.99 -5.77
N VAL A 498 42.05 -11.19 -4.71
CA VAL A 498 41.00 -10.17 -4.58
C VAL A 498 41.46 -8.88 -5.23
N ASN A 499 40.69 -8.37 -6.17
CA ASN A 499 40.99 -7.11 -6.86
C ASN A 499 40.27 -5.92 -6.19
N ILE A 500 41.01 -4.86 -5.89
CA ILE A 500 40.52 -3.64 -5.27
C ILE A 500 40.01 -2.70 -6.36
N VAL A 501 38.74 -2.31 -6.31
CA VAL A 501 38.12 -1.34 -7.21
C VAL A 501 38.38 0.09 -6.70
N SER A 502 38.15 0.31 -5.39
CA SER A 502 38.38 1.60 -4.74
C SER A 502 38.77 1.41 -3.27
N ALA A 503 39.48 2.36 -2.71
CA ALA A 503 39.80 2.36 -1.30
C ALA A 503 39.82 3.80 -0.75
N ALA A 504 39.26 4.00 0.41
CA ALA A 504 39.25 5.27 1.12
C ALA A 504 39.65 5.08 2.59
N VAL A 505 40.31 6.05 3.17
CA VAL A 505 40.71 6.07 4.58
C VAL A 505 40.12 7.28 5.26
N GLY A 506 39.44 7.03 6.38
CA GLY A 506 38.84 8.05 7.22
C GLY A 506 39.49 8.16 8.58
N ARG A 507 39.53 9.38 9.06
CA ARG A 507 40.03 9.74 10.39
C ARG A 507 39.00 10.57 11.13
N GLN A 508 39.02 10.58 12.47
CA GLN A 508 38.18 11.49 13.25
C GLN A 508 38.64 12.94 13.09
N PRO A 509 37.72 13.89 12.92
CA PRO A 509 38.08 15.29 12.73
C PRO A 509 38.45 16.04 14.02
N ASN A 510 38.28 15.52 15.24
CA ASN A 510 38.43 16.26 16.49
C ASN A 510 39.49 15.66 17.42
N GLU A 511 40.33 16.55 17.95
CA GLU A 511 41.46 16.30 18.86
C GLU A 511 41.10 16.02 20.33
N GLU A 512 39.77 15.93 20.69
CA GLU A 512 39.36 15.87 22.12
C GLU A 512 39.44 14.48 22.76
N ASP A 513 39.63 13.40 22.00
CA ASP A 513 39.83 12.04 22.52
C ASP A 513 41.28 11.55 22.34
N ALA A 514 42.22 12.28 22.89
CA ALA A 514 43.67 12.00 22.77
C ALA A 514 44.15 10.72 23.50
N ASP A 515 43.30 10.07 24.30
CA ASP A 515 43.62 8.87 25.09
C ASP A 515 43.25 7.52 24.44
N LEU A 516 42.43 7.51 23.42
CA LEU A 516 42.18 6.34 22.57
C LEU A 516 43.11 6.45 21.37
N GLY A 517 44.25 5.76 21.39
CA GLY A 517 45.25 5.78 20.33
C GLY A 517 44.60 5.90 18.94
N ARG A 518 44.97 6.92 18.16
CA ARG A 518 44.28 7.39 16.92
C ARG A 518 43.79 6.21 16.07
N LEU A 519 42.47 6.00 16.06
CA LEU A 519 41.84 4.98 15.23
C LEU A 519 41.50 5.58 13.86
N ALA A 520 41.66 4.79 12.83
CA ALA A 520 41.24 5.08 11.45
C ALA A 520 40.30 3.97 10.95
N ALA A 521 39.48 4.28 9.98
CA ALA A 521 38.69 3.31 9.23
C ALA A 521 39.18 3.29 7.76
N MET A 522 39.21 2.11 7.17
CA MET A 522 39.43 1.90 5.75
C MET A 522 38.22 1.24 5.15
N ALA A 523 37.67 1.83 4.09
CA ALA A 523 36.62 1.25 3.28
C ALA A 523 37.20 0.85 1.92
N ILE A 524 36.97 -0.39 1.50
CA ILE A 524 37.51 -0.95 0.27
C ILE A 524 36.39 -1.61 -0.48
N THR A 525 36.22 -1.28 -1.76
CA THR A 525 35.30 -1.98 -2.65
C THR A 525 36.08 -2.95 -3.55
N THR A 526 35.49 -4.10 -3.82
CA THR A 526 36.12 -5.19 -4.58
C THR A 526 35.19 -5.71 -5.66
N ASP A 527 35.76 -6.32 -6.71
CA ASP A 527 35.00 -6.91 -7.81
C ASP A 527 34.41 -8.29 -7.49
N ALA A 528 34.77 -8.85 -6.34
CA ALA A 528 34.25 -10.11 -5.82
C ALA A 528 34.16 -10.07 -4.29
N ALA A 529 33.32 -10.93 -3.73
CA ALA A 529 33.18 -11.08 -2.28
C ALA A 529 34.50 -11.51 -1.64
N VAL A 530 34.94 -10.78 -0.61
CA VAL A 530 36.15 -11.14 0.15
C VAL A 530 35.82 -12.29 1.11
N PRO A 531 36.54 -13.44 1.06
CA PRO A 531 36.31 -14.54 1.99
C PRO A 531 36.55 -14.11 3.45
N HIS A 532 35.70 -14.56 4.38
CA HIS A 532 35.85 -14.25 5.81
C HIS A 532 37.24 -14.63 6.36
N ALA A 533 37.81 -15.74 5.90
CA ALA A 533 39.15 -16.17 6.31
C ALA A 533 40.24 -15.13 5.98
N VAL A 534 40.10 -14.37 4.90
CA VAL A 534 41.05 -13.28 4.54
C VAL A 534 40.87 -12.09 5.49
N ILE A 535 39.63 -11.78 5.85
CA ILE A 535 39.33 -10.74 6.84
C ILE A 535 39.93 -11.11 8.21
N ASP A 536 39.72 -12.36 8.66
CA ASP A 536 40.23 -12.87 9.94
C ASP A 536 41.77 -12.85 9.98
N GLU A 537 42.44 -13.22 8.88
CA GLU A 537 43.92 -13.12 8.75
C GLU A 537 44.42 -11.68 8.93
N ILE A 538 43.72 -10.72 8.32
CA ILE A 538 44.10 -9.30 8.40
C ILE A 538 43.84 -8.79 9.83
N VAL A 539 42.69 -9.07 10.40
CA VAL A 539 42.30 -8.61 11.75
C VAL A 539 43.22 -9.20 12.84
N ALA A 540 43.70 -10.43 12.64
CA ALA A 540 44.66 -11.05 13.55
C ALA A 540 46.06 -10.38 13.50
N SER A 541 46.36 -9.55 12.49
CA SER A 541 47.63 -8.86 12.39
C SER A 541 47.65 -7.60 13.29
N ASP A 542 48.86 -7.24 13.79
CA ASP A 542 49.02 -6.12 14.74
C ASP A 542 48.48 -4.81 14.17
N GLY A 543 47.76 -4.08 14.98
CA GLY A 543 47.19 -2.76 14.68
C GLY A 543 45.77 -2.77 14.15
N PHE A 544 45.18 -3.90 13.76
CA PHE A 544 43.77 -3.99 13.39
C PHE A 544 42.90 -4.31 14.63
N GLU A 545 41.72 -3.70 14.70
CA GLU A 545 40.74 -3.91 15.76
C GLU A 545 39.49 -4.65 15.28
N ALA A 546 39.07 -4.37 14.05
CA ALA A 546 37.90 -4.98 13.44
C ALA A 546 38.01 -5.03 11.91
N GLY A 547 37.38 -6.02 11.31
CA GLY A 547 37.19 -6.13 9.87
C GLY A 547 35.80 -6.71 9.57
N ARG A 548 35.13 -6.17 8.56
CA ARG A 548 33.81 -6.64 8.11
C ARG A 548 33.75 -6.62 6.60
N THR A 549 33.16 -7.65 6.01
CA THR A 549 32.87 -7.68 4.58
C THR A 549 31.37 -7.79 4.37
N VAL A 550 30.84 -7.04 3.42
CA VAL A 550 29.41 -6.93 3.15
C VAL A 550 29.19 -7.06 1.66
N SER A 551 28.26 -7.95 1.28
CA SER A 551 27.69 -8.00 -0.08
C SER A 551 26.35 -7.26 -0.06
N LEU A 552 26.20 -6.25 -0.92
CA LEU A 552 25.09 -5.31 -0.93
C LEU A 552 23.93 -5.77 -1.82
#